data_5b9169547dcbf68b27466de9cf1fe258
#
_entry.id   5b9169547dcbf68b27466de9cf1fe258
#
_cell.length_a   1.000
_cell.length_b   1.000
_cell.length_c   1.000
_cell.angle_alpha   90.00
_cell.angle_beta   90.00
_cell.angle_gamma   90.00
#
_symmetry.space_group_name_H-M   'P 1'
#
loop_
_entity.id
_entity.type
_entity.pdbx_description
1 polymer ?
#
loop_
_entity_poly.entity_id
_entity_poly.type
_entity_poly.pdbx_seq_one_letter_code
_entity_poly.pdbx_strand_id
1 'polypeptide(L)'
;LKPNILIVDDEMNLARKLEMALRHEYHVISTHQPERALEIFRNGDFDLVISGIQMPKLSGFEILRAVKETHPLIGVILLTGEIPDRAEPTVKIPQRGANDYLLKPVRMRELKVAIQSVLKNQRQYLENKRCFQELVHRAYTDSLTGLSNRHYFESQFKLEFERSERYDRPLSCIILDIDDFKRINHAFGHRMGDQVLNQIGDLLLNSFRSCDLKCRFGGEEFVLLAPEADKEVVITIAEKLRRTISKKSFAFMGTPFRVAGSVGVATCWRKNFKSASDLLHAAEAALMKAKREGKNCVRVYTPLLLQGLRSAGPTPNQV
;
A
#
# COMPACT_ATOMS: atom_id res chain seq x y z
N LEU A 1 16.85 -21.16 2.56
CA LEU A 1 17.96 -20.71 3.40
C LEU A 1 17.76 -21.24 4.82
N LYS A 2 18.86 -21.60 5.51
CA LYS A 2 18.80 -21.99 6.92
C LYS A 2 18.57 -20.72 7.76
N PRO A 3 17.70 -20.75 8.78
CA PRO A 3 17.54 -19.61 9.69
C PRO A 3 18.83 -19.33 10.48
N ASN A 4 19.06 -18.06 10.78
CA ASN A 4 20.21 -17.57 11.53
C ASN A 4 19.83 -17.43 13.01
N ILE A 5 20.58 -18.07 13.89
CA ILE A 5 20.33 -18.09 15.34
C ILE A 5 21.55 -17.53 16.08
N LEU A 6 21.29 -16.54 16.95
CA LEU A 6 22.27 -16.08 17.92
C LEU A 6 22.04 -16.76 19.26
N ILE A 7 23.08 -17.38 19.82
CA ILE A 7 23.06 -17.97 21.17
C ILE A 7 23.95 -17.15 22.09
N VAL A 8 23.40 -16.76 23.22
CA VAL A 8 24.09 -15.98 24.25
C VAL A 8 23.94 -16.68 25.60
N ASP A 9 25.04 -17.18 26.15
CA ASP A 9 25.04 -17.82 27.47
C ASP A 9 26.42 -17.71 28.09
N ASP A 10 26.54 -17.24 29.31
CA ASP A 10 27.83 -17.10 30.02
C ASP A 10 28.53 -18.42 30.30
N GLU A 11 27.79 -19.55 30.30
CA GLU A 11 28.33 -20.89 30.35
C GLU A 11 28.89 -21.30 28.96
N MET A 12 30.20 -21.11 28.72
CA MET A 12 30.85 -21.43 27.45
C MET A 12 30.53 -22.86 26.97
N ASN A 13 30.51 -23.85 27.89
CA ASN A 13 30.24 -25.24 27.54
C ASN A 13 28.79 -25.42 27.03
N LEU A 14 27.82 -24.73 27.62
CA LEU A 14 26.43 -24.77 27.17
C LEU A 14 26.29 -24.13 25.81
N ALA A 15 26.78 -22.90 25.63
CA ALA A 15 26.71 -22.19 24.36
C ALA A 15 27.30 -23.01 23.20
N ARG A 16 28.49 -23.58 23.38
CA ARG A 16 29.13 -24.45 22.37
C ARG A 16 28.36 -25.74 22.10
N LYS A 17 27.85 -26.40 23.14
CA LYS A 17 27.04 -27.62 23.00
C LYS A 17 25.77 -27.36 22.19
N LEU A 18 25.06 -26.25 22.46
CA LEU A 18 23.88 -25.84 21.71
C LEU A 18 24.22 -25.53 20.24
N GLU A 19 25.28 -24.76 20.01
CA GLU A 19 25.75 -24.44 18.66
C GLU A 19 26.05 -25.73 17.86
N MET A 20 26.85 -26.65 18.41
CA MET A 20 27.20 -27.92 17.75
C MET A 20 25.96 -28.75 17.40
N ALA A 21 24.96 -28.77 18.28
CA ALA A 21 23.76 -29.58 18.09
C ALA A 21 22.79 -28.97 17.07
N LEU A 22 22.83 -27.63 16.86
CA LEU A 22 21.90 -26.93 15.99
C LEU A 22 22.50 -26.60 14.59
N ARG A 23 23.82 -26.58 14.42
CA ARG A 23 24.50 -26.17 13.17
C ARG A 23 24.13 -26.99 11.92
N HIS A 24 23.60 -28.20 12.08
CA HIS A 24 23.15 -29.02 10.96
C HIS A 24 21.87 -28.47 10.32
N GLU A 25 20.98 -27.86 11.13
CA GLU A 25 19.67 -27.35 10.71
C GLU A 25 19.64 -25.82 10.53
N TYR A 26 20.49 -25.08 11.27
CA TYR A 26 20.51 -23.61 11.36
C TYR A 26 21.92 -23.05 11.13
N HIS A 27 22.01 -21.78 10.76
CA HIS A 27 23.25 -21.01 10.88
C HIS A 27 23.32 -20.45 12.30
N VAL A 28 24.29 -20.91 13.08
CA VAL A 28 24.36 -20.56 14.50
C VAL A 28 25.65 -19.82 14.79
N ILE A 29 25.50 -18.67 15.46
CA ILE A 29 26.58 -17.92 16.07
C ILE A 29 26.37 -17.99 17.58
N SER A 30 27.39 -18.37 18.36
CA SER A 30 27.30 -18.36 19.81
C SER A 30 28.33 -17.44 20.45
N THR A 31 27.94 -16.82 21.57
CA THR A 31 28.88 -16.06 22.40
C THR A 31 28.64 -16.36 23.88
N HIS A 32 29.75 -16.47 24.62
CA HIS A 32 29.75 -16.57 26.09
C HIS A 32 30.02 -15.22 26.77
N GLN A 33 30.09 -14.13 25.98
CA GLN A 33 30.31 -12.79 26.46
C GLN A 33 29.01 -11.96 26.20
N PRO A 34 28.13 -11.82 27.21
CA PRO A 34 26.84 -11.13 27.04
C PRO A 34 26.98 -9.70 26.50
N GLU A 35 28.00 -8.97 26.94
CA GLU A 35 28.27 -7.61 26.49
C GLU A 35 28.53 -7.49 24.98
N ARG A 36 29.04 -8.53 24.33
CA ARG A 36 29.25 -8.57 22.88
C ARG A 36 28.01 -9.01 22.10
N ALA A 37 27.02 -9.55 22.79
CA ALA A 37 25.84 -10.08 22.13
C ALA A 37 25.08 -9.02 21.30
N LEU A 38 24.94 -7.81 21.85
CA LEU A 38 24.24 -6.71 21.17
C LEU A 38 25.04 -6.17 19.97
N GLU A 39 26.37 -6.19 20.03
CA GLU A 39 27.22 -5.83 18.90
C GLU A 39 27.10 -6.89 17.78
N ILE A 40 27.18 -8.17 18.12
CA ILE A 40 26.97 -9.28 17.17
C ILE A 40 25.59 -9.20 16.55
N PHE A 41 24.55 -8.94 17.37
CA PHE A 41 23.18 -8.82 16.91
C PHE A 41 22.98 -7.65 15.92
N ARG A 42 23.57 -6.47 16.18
CA ARG A 42 23.45 -5.31 15.31
C ARG A 42 24.17 -5.46 13.97
N ASN A 43 25.25 -6.25 13.94
CA ASN A 43 26.08 -6.46 12.76
C ASN A 43 25.69 -7.71 11.95
N GLY A 44 24.74 -8.51 12.45
CA GLY A 44 24.26 -9.72 11.82
C GLY A 44 22.78 -9.69 11.49
N ASP A 45 22.36 -10.59 10.61
CA ASP A 45 20.96 -10.81 10.27
C ASP A 45 20.49 -12.10 10.97
N PHE A 46 19.66 -11.96 11.99
CA PHE A 46 19.21 -13.08 12.82
C PHE A 46 17.68 -13.24 12.78
N ASP A 47 17.24 -14.49 12.72
CA ASP A 47 15.83 -14.87 12.81
C ASP A 47 15.40 -15.15 14.25
N LEU A 48 16.33 -15.57 15.10
CA LEU A 48 16.06 -15.98 16.48
C LEU A 48 17.26 -15.69 17.38
N VAL A 49 16.98 -15.25 18.61
CA VAL A 49 17.96 -15.13 19.68
C VAL A 49 17.60 -16.12 20.80
N ILE A 50 18.58 -16.88 21.28
CA ILE A 50 18.46 -17.75 22.45
C ILE A 50 19.39 -17.16 23.50
N SER A 51 18.89 -16.79 24.66
CA SER A 51 19.68 -16.10 25.69
C SER A 51 19.46 -16.66 27.08
N GLY A 52 20.53 -16.86 27.83
CA GLY A 52 20.45 -17.03 29.27
C GLY A 52 19.77 -15.84 29.93
N ILE A 53 18.97 -16.06 30.99
CA ILE A 53 18.36 -14.95 31.75
C ILE A 53 19.38 -14.32 32.69
N GLN A 54 19.98 -15.13 33.56
CA GLN A 54 20.94 -14.69 34.58
C GLN A 54 22.35 -14.81 34.00
N MET A 55 22.91 -13.69 33.59
CA MET A 55 24.27 -13.61 33.07
C MET A 55 24.98 -12.37 33.66
N PRO A 56 26.31 -12.43 33.85
CA PRO A 56 27.08 -11.28 34.33
C PRO A 56 27.00 -10.09 33.34
N LYS A 57 26.96 -8.87 33.86
CA LYS A 57 27.01 -7.58 33.12
C LYS A 57 25.79 -7.27 32.26
N LEU A 58 25.19 -8.21 31.57
CA LEU A 58 24.02 -8.01 30.72
C LEU A 58 23.08 -9.20 30.85
N SER A 59 21.88 -8.95 31.35
CA SER A 59 20.86 -9.98 31.52
C SER A 59 20.16 -10.33 30.21
N GLY A 60 19.58 -11.54 30.12
CA GLY A 60 18.76 -11.93 28.97
C GLY A 60 17.54 -11.05 28.74
N PHE A 61 17.02 -10.42 29.79
CA PHE A 61 15.91 -9.46 29.65
C PHE A 61 16.34 -8.15 28.99
N GLU A 62 17.56 -7.68 29.23
CA GLU A 62 18.11 -6.50 28.55
C GLU A 62 18.37 -6.80 27.07
N ILE A 63 18.85 -8.02 26.75
CA ILE A 63 19.00 -8.48 25.35
C ILE A 63 17.62 -8.57 24.69
N LEU A 64 16.63 -9.20 25.33
CA LEU A 64 15.26 -9.27 24.84
C LEU A 64 14.71 -7.88 24.51
N ARG A 65 14.85 -6.94 25.44
CA ARG A 65 14.39 -5.55 25.26
C ARG A 65 15.05 -4.90 24.06
N ALA A 66 16.38 -4.96 23.97
CA ALA A 66 17.14 -4.36 22.86
C ALA A 66 16.77 -4.97 21.50
N VAL A 67 16.58 -6.30 21.45
CA VAL A 67 16.13 -7.00 20.24
C VAL A 67 14.74 -6.55 19.83
N LYS A 68 13.79 -6.48 20.77
CA LYS A 68 12.40 -6.12 20.46
C LYS A 68 12.20 -4.64 20.15
N GLU A 69 13.01 -3.76 20.71
CA GLU A 69 12.99 -2.32 20.37
C GLU A 69 13.46 -2.06 18.94
N THR A 70 14.46 -2.81 18.45
CA THR A 70 15.01 -2.64 17.09
C THR A 70 14.30 -3.51 16.06
N HIS A 71 14.01 -4.75 16.41
CA HIS A 71 13.44 -5.77 15.51
C HIS A 71 12.31 -6.55 16.20
N PRO A 72 11.09 -6.00 16.32
CA PRO A 72 10.01 -6.60 17.09
C PRO A 72 9.61 -8.02 16.68
N LEU A 73 9.90 -8.41 15.44
CA LEU A 73 9.53 -9.70 14.87
C LEU A 73 10.53 -10.81 15.17
N ILE A 74 11.78 -10.47 15.52
CA ILE A 74 12.79 -11.50 15.82
C ILE A 74 12.38 -12.29 17.06
N GLY A 75 12.42 -13.61 16.95
CA GLY A 75 12.10 -14.50 18.05
C GLY A 75 13.15 -14.42 19.17
N VAL A 76 12.71 -14.53 20.42
CA VAL A 76 13.61 -14.63 21.58
C VAL A 76 13.15 -15.76 22.48
N ILE A 77 14.04 -16.73 22.72
CA ILE A 77 13.87 -17.83 23.67
C ILE A 77 14.82 -17.59 24.83
N LEU A 78 14.29 -17.61 26.06
CA LEU A 78 15.07 -17.40 27.27
C LEU A 78 15.39 -18.74 27.96
N LEU A 79 16.64 -18.89 28.42
CA LEU A 79 17.10 -20.05 29.20
C LEU A 79 17.24 -19.64 30.66
N THR A 80 16.61 -20.38 31.59
CA THR A 80 16.63 -20.09 33.04
C THR A 80 17.08 -21.28 33.86
N GLY A 81 17.85 -21.03 34.91
CA GLY A 81 18.27 -22.07 35.89
C GLY A 81 17.24 -22.30 37.00
N GLU A 82 16.31 -21.39 37.18
CA GLU A 82 15.31 -21.44 38.28
C GLU A 82 13.91 -21.40 37.68
N ILE A 83 13.01 -22.19 38.30
CA ILE A 83 11.59 -21.99 38.07
C ILE A 83 11.25 -20.66 38.74
N PRO A 84 10.75 -19.65 38.03
CA PRO A 84 10.27 -18.42 38.68
C PRO A 84 9.32 -18.83 39.77
N ASP A 85 9.56 -18.29 40.97
CA ASP A 85 8.93 -18.65 42.24
C ASP A 85 7.44 -18.98 42.02
N ARG A 86 6.95 -20.06 42.66
CA ARG A 86 5.57 -20.57 42.54
C ARG A 86 4.48 -19.52 42.88
N ALA A 87 4.88 -18.37 43.43
CA ALA A 87 4.02 -17.24 43.77
C ALA A 87 3.80 -16.27 42.56
N GLU A 88 4.63 -16.31 41.51
CA GLU A 88 4.39 -15.52 40.32
C GLU A 88 4.31 -16.47 39.11
N PRO A 89 3.10 -16.79 38.63
CA PRO A 89 2.92 -17.76 37.59
C PRO A 89 3.67 -17.37 36.30
N THR A 90 4.13 -18.38 35.58
CA THR A 90 4.67 -18.41 34.20
C THR A 90 4.13 -17.38 33.22
N VAL A 91 3.07 -16.67 33.57
CA VAL A 91 2.37 -15.63 32.83
C VAL A 91 3.18 -14.32 32.65
N LYS A 92 4.18 -14.05 33.51
CA LYS A 92 4.94 -12.77 33.43
C LYS A 92 6.09 -12.77 32.42
N ILE A 93 6.65 -13.91 32.04
CA ILE A 93 7.75 -13.96 31.06
C ILE A 93 7.26 -13.70 29.65
N PRO A 94 6.15 -14.29 29.16
CA PRO A 94 5.52 -13.91 27.89
C PRO A 94 5.08 -12.44 27.87
N GLN A 95 4.63 -11.88 29.01
CA GLN A 95 4.25 -10.45 29.10
C GLN A 95 5.43 -9.48 28.89
N ARG A 96 6.69 -9.95 29.02
CA ARG A 96 7.88 -9.15 28.72
C ARG A 96 8.33 -9.24 27.27
N GLY A 97 7.59 -9.95 26.40
CA GLY A 97 7.84 -10.01 24.95
C GLY A 97 8.72 -11.17 24.49
N ALA A 98 9.17 -12.09 25.38
CA ALA A 98 9.82 -13.33 24.98
C ALA A 98 8.82 -14.27 24.28
N ASN A 99 9.29 -15.01 23.29
CA ASN A 99 8.45 -15.95 22.55
C ASN A 99 8.32 -17.31 23.25
N ASP A 100 9.35 -17.69 24.01
CA ASP A 100 9.36 -18.92 24.80
C ASP A 100 10.45 -18.86 25.87
N TYR A 101 10.41 -19.80 26.82
CA TYR A 101 11.47 -20.00 27.82
C TYR A 101 11.67 -21.48 28.10
N LEU A 102 12.91 -21.85 28.46
CA LEU A 102 13.30 -23.23 28.78
C LEU A 102 14.12 -23.29 30.05
N LEU A 103 13.92 -24.36 30.82
CA LEU A 103 14.66 -24.60 32.05
C LEU A 103 16.02 -25.24 31.70
N LYS A 104 17.07 -24.79 32.40
CA LYS A 104 18.37 -25.50 32.46
C LYS A 104 18.29 -26.68 33.48
N PRO A 105 18.80 -27.86 33.16
CA PRO A 105 19.56 -28.22 31.96
C PRO A 105 18.67 -28.36 30.73
N VAL A 106 19.07 -27.68 29.63
CA VAL A 106 18.28 -27.62 28.40
C VAL A 106 18.22 -28.98 27.71
N ARG A 107 17.02 -29.50 27.49
CA ARG A 107 16.79 -30.72 26.70
C ARG A 107 16.70 -30.35 25.22
N MET A 108 17.58 -30.96 24.40
CA MET A 108 17.63 -30.62 22.96
C MET A 108 16.31 -30.80 22.21
N ARG A 109 15.51 -31.82 22.61
CA ARG A 109 14.19 -32.03 22.00
C ARG A 109 13.25 -30.83 22.25
N GLU A 110 13.20 -30.32 23.49
CA GLU A 110 12.38 -29.19 23.90
C GLU A 110 12.85 -27.91 23.19
N LEU A 111 14.16 -27.66 23.14
CA LEU A 111 14.74 -26.52 22.44
C LEU A 111 14.41 -26.53 20.95
N LYS A 112 14.55 -27.65 20.26
CA LYS A 112 14.21 -27.77 18.84
C LYS A 112 12.72 -27.49 18.58
N VAL A 113 11.83 -27.99 19.44
CA VAL A 113 10.39 -27.74 19.34
C VAL A 113 10.10 -26.25 19.55
N ALA A 114 10.72 -25.62 20.56
CA ALA A 114 10.56 -24.18 20.81
C ALA A 114 11.08 -23.35 19.61
N ILE A 115 12.25 -23.63 19.09
CA ILE A 115 12.81 -22.97 17.91
C ILE A 115 11.85 -23.08 16.72
N GLN A 116 11.39 -24.29 16.41
CA GLN A 116 10.48 -24.53 15.29
C GLN A 116 9.15 -23.79 15.47
N SER A 117 8.59 -23.79 16.68
CA SER A 117 7.37 -23.09 17.01
C SER A 117 7.52 -21.57 16.80
N VAL A 118 8.58 -20.98 17.34
CA VAL A 118 8.83 -19.54 17.23
C VAL A 118 9.04 -19.12 15.78
N LEU A 119 9.88 -19.83 15.02
CA LEU A 119 10.13 -19.54 13.60
C LEU A 119 8.89 -19.76 12.73
N LYS A 120 8.08 -20.78 13.03
CA LYS A 120 6.81 -21.02 12.34
C LYS A 120 5.82 -19.88 12.57
N ASN A 121 5.63 -19.45 13.82
CA ASN A 121 4.73 -18.36 14.17
C ASN A 121 5.15 -17.04 13.52
N GLN A 122 6.46 -16.78 13.48
CA GLN A 122 7.02 -15.60 12.82
C GLN A 122 6.73 -15.60 11.30
N ARG A 123 6.97 -16.72 10.61
CA ARG A 123 6.66 -16.89 9.19
C ARG A 123 5.17 -16.70 8.93
N GLN A 124 4.33 -17.32 9.72
CA GLN A 124 2.87 -17.23 9.59
C GLN A 124 2.37 -15.80 9.80
N TYR A 125 2.95 -15.06 10.75
CA TYR A 125 2.65 -13.64 10.95
C TYR A 125 3.02 -12.80 9.72
N LEU A 126 4.21 -13.01 9.15
CA LEU A 126 4.66 -12.28 7.95
C LEU A 126 3.81 -12.63 6.72
N GLU A 127 3.46 -13.89 6.53
CA GLU A 127 2.57 -14.35 5.46
C GLU A 127 1.17 -13.75 5.60
N ASN A 128 0.61 -13.76 6.80
CA ASN A 128 -0.70 -13.16 7.08
C ASN A 128 -0.69 -11.65 6.83
N LYS A 129 0.36 -10.95 7.29
CA LYS A 129 0.54 -9.51 7.05
C LYS A 129 0.62 -9.20 5.56
N ARG A 130 1.39 -9.98 4.79
CA ARG A 130 1.50 -9.84 3.34
C ARG A 130 0.17 -10.10 2.65
N CYS A 131 -0.50 -11.20 3.00
CA CYS A 131 -1.81 -11.54 2.46
C CYS A 131 -2.84 -10.43 2.74
N PHE A 132 -2.85 -9.90 3.97
CA PHE A 132 -3.71 -8.77 4.33
C PHE A 132 -3.41 -7.52 3.51
N GLN A 133 -2.14 -7.17 3.31
CA GLN A 133 -1.74 -6.03 2.47
C GLN A 133 -2.17 -6.23 1.00
N GLU A 134 -2.03 -7.44 0.47
CA GLU A 134 -2.50 -7.78 -0.88
C GLU A 134 -4.03 -7.69 -1.01
N LEU A 135 -4.78 -8.15 0.01
CA LEU A 135 -6.24 -8.03 0.03
C LEU A 135 -6.67 -6.57 0.08
N VAL A 136 -6.06 -5.76 0.93
CA VAL A 136 -6.29 -4.32 1.00
C VAL A 136 -5.99 -3.64 -0.34
N HIS A 137 -4.85 -3.97 -0.94
CA HIS A 137 -4.48 -3.43 -2.25
C HIS A 137 -5.52 -3.79 -3.31
N ARG A 138 -5.93 -5.07 -3.42
CA ARG A 138 -6.97 -5.51 -4.35
C ARG A 138 -8.34 -4.89 -4.08
N ALA A 139 -8.68 -4.65 -2.82
CA ALA A 139 -9.96 -4.02 -2.46
C ALA A 139 -10.04 -2.55 -2.87
N TYR A 140 -8.91 -1.84 -2.98
CA TYR A 140 -8.87 -0.40 -3.18
C TYR A 140 -8.26 0.07 -4.49
N THR A 141 -7.60 -0.83 -5.25
CA THR A 141 -6.94 -0.47 -6.51
C THR A 141 -7.55 -1.18 -7.72
N ASP A 142 -7.46 -0.55 -8.88
CA ASP A 142 -7.68 -1.15 -10.19
C ASP A 142 -6.45 -1.97 -10.59
N SER A 143 -6.63 -3.25 -10.86
CA SER A 143 -5.54 -4.20 -11.10
C SER A 143 -4.77 -3.94 -12.40
N LEU A 144 -5.37 -3.24 -13.36
CA LEU A 144 -4.73 -2.93 -14.63
C LEU A 144 -3.83 -1.69 -14.51
N THR A 145 -4.33 -0.63 -13.87
CA THR A 145 -3.68 0.68 -13.89
C THR A 145 -2.96 1.05 -12.60
N GLY A 146 -3.18 0.30 -11.51
CA GLY A 146 -2.63 0.61 -10.19
C GLY A 146 -3.24 1.84 -9.51
N LEU A 147 -4.17 2.53 -10.17
CA LEU A 147 -4.93 3.64 -9.60
C LEU A 147 -5.95 3.13 -8.58
N SER A 148 -6.56 4.03 -7.82
CA SER A 148 -7.71 3.66 -6.99
C SER A 148 -8.84 3.09 -7.87
N ASN A 149 -9.57 2.11 -7.34
CA ASN A 149 -10.78 1.65 -7.98
C ASN A 149 -11.97 2.57 -7.64
N ARG A 150 -13.07 2.40 -8.35
CA ARG A 150 -14.28 3.20 -8.18
C ARG A 150 -14.82 3.18 -6.74
N HIS A 151 -14.86 2.00 -6.12
CA HIS A 151 -15.41 1.85 -4.76
C HIS A 151 -14.64 2.68 -3.72
N TYR A 152 -13.30 2.58 -3.75
CA TYR A 152 -12.45 3.38 -2.87
C TYR A 152 -12.59 4.89 -3.17
N PHE A 153 -12.62 5.25 -4.45
CA PHE A 153 -12.81 6.64 -4.86
C PHE A 153 -14.10 7.24 -4.31
N GLU A 154 -15.24 6.57 -4.48
CA GLU A 154 -16.53 7.07 -4.03
C GLU A 154 -16.56 7.31 -2.51
N SER A 155 -15.92 6.43 -1.74
CA SER A 155 -15.81 6.57 -0.29
C SER A 155 -14.94 7.78 0.11
N GLN A 156 -13.78 7.95 -0.52
CA GLN A 156 -12.87 9.07 -0.26
C GLN A 156 -13.42 10.41 -0.76
N PHE A 157 -14.10 10.39 -1.90
CA PHE A 157 -14.72 11.60 -2.46
C PHE A 157 -15.72 12.22 -1.51
N LYS A 158 -16.56 11.41 -0.88
CA LYS A 158 -17.51 11.89 0.13
C LYS A 158 -16.81 12.56 1.31
N LEU A 159 -15.75 11.94 1.82
CA LEU A 159 -14.96 12.48 2.92
C LEU A 159 -14.28 13.81 2.55
N GLU A 160 -13.66 13.90 1.37
CA GLU A 160 -12.99 15.11 0.92
C GLU A 160 -13.99 16.23 0.60
N PHE A 161 -15.19 15.89 0.13
CA PHE A 161 -16.27 16.88 -0.06
C PHE A 161 -16.71 17.48 1.28
N GLU A 162 -17.00 16.65 2.28
CA GLU A 162 -17.35 17.11 3.64
C GLU A 162 -16.23 17.96 4.27
N ARG A 163 -14.97 17.58 4.00
CA ARG A 163 -13.79 18.32 4.46
C ARG A 163 -13.68 19.69 3.78
N SER A 164 -13.89 19.75 2.47
CA SER A 164 -13.91 20.98 1.67
C SER A 164 -14.95 21.95 2.22
N GLU A 165 -16.17 21.49 2.49
CA GLU A 165 -17.24 22.31 3.06
C GLU A 165 -16.91 22.79 4.48
N ARG A 166 -16.36 21.93 5.34
CA ARG A 166 -16.02 22.25 6.72
C ARG A 166 -14.97 23.35 6.84
N TYR A 167 -13.96 23.32 5.97
CA TYR A 167 -12.82 24.23 6.04
C TYR A 167 -12.88 25.35 5.00
N ASP A 168 -13.96 25.46 4.23
CA ASP A 168 -14.15 26.41 3.12
C ASP A 168 -12.98 26.43 2.13
N ARG A 169 -12.51 25.23 1.75
CA ARG A 169 -11.43 25.06 0.79
C ARG A 169 -11.95 24.52 -0.53
N PRO A 170 -11.39 24.97 -1.67
CA PRO A 170 -11.83 24.48 -2.98
C PRO A 170 -11.55 22.98 -3.13
N LEU A 171 -12.45 22.27 -3.81
CA LEU A 171 -12.30 20.89 -4.20
C LEU A 171 -12.65 20.74 -5.67
N SER A 172 -11.70 20.29 -6.48
CA SER A 172 -11.92 20.12 -7.91
C SER A 172 -12.00 18.65 -8.30
N CYS A 173 -12.98 18.34 -9.14
CA CYS A 173 -13.16 17.03 -9.78
C CYS A 173 -12.84 17.14 -11.27
N ILE A 174 -11.99 16.27 -11.76
CA ILE A 174 -11.57 16.15 -13.17
C ILE A 174 -11.99 14.77 -13.66
N ILE A 175 -12.70 14.70 -14.76
CA ILE A 175 -13.02 13.43 -15.44
C ILE A 175 -12.33 13.44 -16.80
N LEU A 176 -11.54 12.41 -17.05
CA LEU A 176 -10.88 12.13 -18.30
C LEU A 176 -11.49 10.89 -18.93
N ASP A 177 -11.79 10.96 -20.21
CA ASP A 177 -12.19 9.80 -21.02
C ASP A 177 -11.35 9.75 -22.31
N ILE A 178 -10.88 8.56 -22.63
CA ILE A 178 -10.04 8.34 -23.81
C ILE A 178 -10.94 8.35 -25.05
N ASP A 179 -10.68 9.29 -25.95
CA ASP A 179 -11.47 9.45 -27.16
C ASP A 179 -11.32 8.25 -28.10
N ASP A 180 -12.45 7.73 -28.59
CA ASP A 180 -12.53 6.63 -29.55
C ASP A 180 -11.82 5.33 -29.10
N PHE A 181 -11.80 5.04 -27.79
CA PHE A 181 -11.11 3.87 -27.25
C PHE A 181 -11.59 2.55 -27.84
N LYS A 182 -12.87 2.42 -28.16
CA LYS A 182 -13.41 1.25 -28.87
C LYS A 182 -12.73 1.03 -30.23
N ARG A 183 -12.39 2.10 -30.96
CA ARG A 183 -11.66 1.99 -32.26
C ARG A 183 -10.25 1.47 -32.05
N ILE A 184 -9.59 1.84 -30.93
CA ILE A 184 -8.26 1.33 -30.58
C ILE A 184 -8.35 -0.18 -30.35
N ASN A 185 -9.32 -0.63 -29.55
CA ASN A 185 -9.55 -2.05 -29.30
C ASN A 185 -9.87 -2.84 -30.57
N HIS A 186 -10.69 -2.26 -31.46
CA HIS A 186 -11.02 -2.89 -32.74
C HIS A 186 -9.83 -2.99 -33.69
N ALA A 187 -9.02 -1.92 -33.75
CA ALA A 187 -7.88 -1.86 -34.71
C ALA A 187 -6.67 -2.67 -34.23
N PHE A 188 -6.40 -2.68 -32.90
CA PHE A 188 -5.14 -3.19 -32.33
C PHE A 188 -5.34 -4.31 -31.31
N GLY A 189 -6.60 -4.68 -31.01
CA GLY A 189 -6.95 -5.71 -30.03
C GLY A 189 -6.96 -5.18 -28.57
N HIS A 190 -7.68 -5.89 -27.70
CA HIS A 190 -7.86 -5.52 -26.29
C HIS A 190 -6.55 -5.41 -25.50
N ARG A 191 -5.54 -6.24 -25.82
CA ARG A 191 -4.22 -6.14 -25.16
C ARG A 191 -3.54 -4.79 -25.39
N MET A 192 -3.72 -4.20 -26.57
CA MET A 192 -3.19 -2.86 -26.85
C MET A 192 -4.00 -1.78 -26.10
N GLY A 193 -5.32 -1.92 -26.04
CA GLY A 193 -6.16 -1.07 -25.20
C GLY A 193 -5.73 -1.09 -23.74
N ASP A 194 -5.46 -2.27 -23.19
CA ASP A 194 -4.96 -2.43 -21.82
C ASP A 194 -3.59 -1.75 -21.62
N GLN A 195 -2.69 -1.83 -22.59
CA GLN A 195 -1.41 -1.10 -22.55
C GLN A 195 -1.60 0.42 -22.57
N VAL A 196 -2.56 0.92 -23.36
CA VAL A 196 -2.91 2.36 -23.37
C VAL A 196 -3.43 2.79 -22.00
N LEU A 197 -4.36 2.04 -21.41
CA LEU A 197 -4.92 2.32 -20.10
C LEU A 197 -3.85 2.30 -19.01
N ASN A 198 -2.98 1.29 -19.02
CA ASN A 198 -1.87 1.17 -18.06
C ASN A 198 -0.94 2.39 -18.15
N GLN A 199 -0.49 2.76 -19.36
CA GLN A 199 0.41 3.90 -19.56
C GLN A 199 -0.24 5.25 -19.22
N ILE A 200 -1.57 5.38 -19.33
CA ILE A 200 -2.29 6.55 -18.84
C ILE A 200 -2.36 6.52 -17.32
N GLY A 201 -2.58 5.36 -16.72
CA GLY A 201 -2.50 5.16 -15.27
C GLY A 201 -1.15 5.62 -14.70
N ASP A 202 -0.05 5.16 -15.30
CA ASP A 202 1.31 5.57 -14.92
C ASP A 202 1.51 7.09 -15.05
N LEU A 203 0.99 7.68 -16.13
CA LEU A 203 1.05 9.12 -16.33
C LEU A 203 0.30 9.87 -15.23
N LEU A 204 -0.88 9.41 -14.84
CA LEU A 204 -1.66 10.01 -13.75
C LEU A 204 -0.96 9.86 -12.40
N LEU A 205 -0.38 8.69 -12.10
CA LEU A 205 0.39 8.46 -10.87
C LEU A 205 1.57 9.42 -10.74
N ASN A 206 2.28 9.67 -11.84
CA ASN A 206 3.50 10.49 -11.84
C ASN A 206 3.26 12.00 -12.04
N SER A 207 2.08 12.41 -12.52
CA SER A 207 1.79 13.82 -12.84
C SER A 207 1.04 14.58 -11.77
N PHE A 208 0.46 13.89 -10.79
CA PHE A 208 -0.37 14.46 -9.74
C PHE A 208 0.27 14.31 -8.36
N ARG A 209 -0.13 15.16 -7.42
CA ARG A 209 0.37 15.14 -6.03
C ARG A 209 -0.08 13.86 -5.32
N SER A 210 0.62 13.49 -4.26
CA SER A 210 0.25 12.32 -3.43
C SER A 210 -1.13 12.49 -2.76
N CYS A 211 -1.52 13.72 -2.43
CA CYS A 211 -2.81 14.03 -1.84
C CYS A 211 -3.96 14.05 -2.86
N ASP A 212 -3.68 14.12 -4.17
CA ASP A 212 -4.71 14.04 -5.20
C ASP A 212 -5.15 12.57 -5.33
N LEU A 213 -6.46 12.33 -5.31
CA LEU A 213 -7.00 11.00 -5.52
C LEU A 213 -7.13 10.73 -7.02
N LYS A 214 -6.59 9.63 -7.48
CA LYS A 214 -6.58 9.20 -8.88
C LYS A 214 -7.28 7.86 -8.99
N CYS A 215 -8.29 7.78 -9.84
CA CYS A 215 -9.14 6.60 -9.97
C CYS A 215 -9.34 6.22 -11.43
N ARG A 216 -9.31 4.91 -11.72
CA ARG A 216 -9.97 4.38 -12.91
C ARG A 216 -11.42 4.10 -12.56
N PHE A 217 -12.34 4.90 -13.11
CA PHE A 217 -13.75 4.87 -12.74
C PHE A 217 -14.50 3.74 -13.45
N GLY A 218 -14.09 3.39 -14.67
CA GLY A 218 -14.61 2.27 -15.44
C GLY A 218 -14.16 2.34 -16.89
N GLY A 219 -13.99 1.22 -17.57
CA GLY A 219 -13.61 1.18 -18.98
C GLY A 219 -12.40 2.08 -19.32
N GLU A 220 -12.67 3.12 -20.09
CA GLU A 220 -11.71 4.15 -20.51
C GLU A 220 -11.80 5.46 -19.71
N GLU A 221 -12.57 5.49 -18.61
CA GLU A 221 -12.81 6.69 -17.80
C GLU A 221 -11.92 6.73 -16.56
N PHE A 222 -11.32 7.89 -16.33
CA PHE A 222 -10.50 8.20 -15.17
C PHE A 222 -11.07 9.41 -14.44
N VAL A 223 -11.12 9.36 -13.13
CA VAL A 223 -11.58 10.47 -12.27
C VAL A 223 -10.48 10.86 -11.31
N LEU A 224 -10.24 12.15 -11.20
CA LEU A 224 -9.26 12.71 -10.28
C LEU A 224 -9.95 13.71 -9.38
N LEU A 225 -9.56 13.69 -8.11
CA LEU A 225 -10.01 14.65 -7.13
C LEU A 225 -8.79 15.44 -6.63
N ALA A 226 -8.84 16.75 -6.78
CA ALA A 226 -7.75 17.64 -6.40
C ALA A 226 -8.23 18.55 -5.24
N PRO A 227 -7.92 18.19 -3.99
CA PRO A 227 -8.19 19.04 -2.84
C PRO A 227 -7.38 20.35 -2.92
N GLU A 228 -7.97 21.43 -2.42
CA GLU A 228 -7.35 22.77 -2.36
C GLU A 228 -6.89 23.31 -3.74
N ALA A 229 -7.42 22.75 -4.82
CA ALA A 229 -7.20 23.26 -6.17
C ALA A 229 -8.41 24.09 -6.61
N ASP A 230 -8.19 25.37 -6.85
CA ASP A 230 -9.21 26.25 -7.40
C ASP A 230 -9.41 26.03 -8.91
N LYS A 231 -10.34 26.78 -9.47
CA LYS A 231 -10.74 26.64 -10.88
C LYS A 231 -9.59 26.90 -11.85
N GLU A 232 -8.77 27.91 -11.62
CA GLU A 232 -7.65 28.30 -12.48
C GLU A 232 -6.54 27.25 -12.47
N VAL A 233 -6.20 26.79 -11.29
CA VAL A 233 -5.18 25.74 -11.09
C VAL A 233 -5.63 24.44 -11.77
N VAL A 234 -6.88 24.01 -11.55
CA VAL A 234 -7.35 22.74 -12.10
C VAL A 234 -7.48 22.76 -13.62
N ILE A 235 -7.85 23.88 -14.23
CA ILE A 235 -7.88 24.04 -15.69
C ILE A 235 -6.47 23.86 -16.27
N THR A 236 -5.47 24.48 -15.64
CA THR A 236 -4.06 24.35 -16.06
C THR A 236 -3.58 22.92 -15.99
N ILE A 237 -3.92 22.21 -14.90
CA ILE A 237 -3.60 20.80 -14.71
C ILE A 237 -4.29 19.93 -15.76
N ALA A 238 -5.58 20.14 -15.99
CA ALA A 238 -6.38 19.38 -16.97
C ALA A 238 -5.85 19.57 -18.40
N GLU A 239 -5.51 20.81 -18.80
CA GLU A 239 -4.92 21.09 -20.12
C GLU A 239 -3.52 20.47 -20.26
N LYS A 240 -2.68 20.51 -19.23
CA LYS A 240 -1.39 19.83 -19.23
C LYS A 240 -1.57 18.31 -19.42
N LEU A 241 -2.49 17.69 -18.68
CA LEU A 241 -2.82 16.28 -18.78
C LEU A 241 -3.25 15.93 -20.20
N ARG A 242 -4.25 16.61 -20.75
CA ARG A 242 -4.76 16.42 -22.11
C ARG A 242 -3.63 16.48 -23.14
N ARG A 243 -2.80 17.55 -23.08
CA ARG A 243 -1.67 17.73 -24.01
C ARG A 243 -0.63 16.62 -23.88
N THR A 244 -0.36 16.17 -22.67
CA THR A 244 0.60 15.08 -22.43
C THR A 244 0.09 13.77 -23.05
N ILE A 245 -1.20 13.45 -22.85
CA ILE A 245 -1.82 12.27 -23.47
C ILE A 245 -1.76 12.37 -25.00
N SER A 246 -2.18 13.50 -25.59
CA SER A 246 -2.23 13.67 -27.05
C SER A 246 -0.85 13.66 -27.74
N LYS A 247 0.21 14.01 -27.01
CA LYS A 247 1.60 13.96 -27.52
C LYS A 247 2.26 12.58 -27.34
N LYS A 248 1.72 11.74 -26.45
CA LYS A 248 2.28 10.43 -26.16
C LYS A 248 2.13 9.52 -27.38
N SER A 249 3.24 8.91 -27.81
CA SER A 249 3.24 7.93 -28.88
C SER A 249 3.12 6.54 -28.31
N PHE A 250 2.21 5.77 -28.85
CA PHE A 250 2.08 4.33 -28.63
C PHE A 250 2.54 3.61 -29.88
N ALA A 251 2.95 2.34 -29.79
CA ALA A 251 3.39 1.57 -30.96
C ALA A 251 2.72 0.19 -30.97
N PHE A 252 2.21 -0.22 -32.13
CA PHE A 252 1.71 -1.56 -32.38
C PHE A 252 2.46 -2.17 -33.57
N MET A 253 3.15 -3.29 -33.33
CA MET A 253 4.00 -3.95 -34.35
C MET A 253 4.93 -2.97 -35.07
N GLY A 254 5.54 -2.04 -34.34
CA GLY A 254 6.44 -1.02 -34.90
C GLY A 254 5.75 0.19 -35.54
N THR A 255 4.42 0.17 -35.70
CA THR A 255 3.66 1.31 -36.24
C THR A 255 3.22 2.25 -35.10
N PRO A 256 3.65 3.52 -35.09
CA PRO A 256 3.26 4.47 -34.07
C PRO A 256 1.84 4.97 -34.29
N PHE A 257 1.11 5.15 -33.18
CA PHE A 257 -0.20 5.82 -33.15
C PHE A 257 -0.32 6.71 -31.93
N ARG A 258 -1.31 7.59 -31.93
CA ARG A 258 -1.60 8.51 -30.83
C ARG A 258 -3.03 8.34 -30.35
N VAL A 259 -3.25 8.65 -29.10
CA VAL A 259 -4.58 8.69 -28.49
C VAL A 259 -4.86 10.11 -28.00
N ALA A 260 -6.12 10.48 -27.96
CA ALA A 260 -6.58 11.75 -27.39
C ALA A 260 -7.48 11.46 -26.20
N GLY A 261 -7.71 12.45 -25.37
CA GLY A 261 -8.66 12.37 -24.28
C GLY A 261 -9.44 13.67 -24.12
N SER A 262 -10.71 13.54 -23.86
CA SER A 262 -11.60 14.63 -23.52
C SER A 262 -11.67 14.78 -22.00
N VAL A 263 -11.71 16.01 -21.49
CA VAL A 263 -11.65 16.29 -20.06
C VAL A 263 -12.79 17.20 -19.64
N GLY A 264 -13.53 16.79 -18.62
CA GLY A 264 -14.51 17.58 -17.91
C GLY A 264 -14.02 18.01 -16.53
N VAL A 265 -14.25 19.23 -16.14
CA VAL A 265 -13.80 19.80 -14.87
C VAL A 265 -14.96 20.48 -14.15
N ALA A 266 -15.08 20.24 -12.84
CA ALA A 266 -15.96 20.99 -11.95
C ALA A 266 -15.24 21.31 -10.65
N THR A 267 -15.52 22.50 -10.07
CA THR A 267 -14.90 22.93 -8.80
C THR A 267 -15.99 23.29 -7.80
N CYS A 268 -15.93 22.66 -6.63
CA CYS A 268 -16.72 22.99 -5.45
C CYS A 268 -15.97 24.07 -4.64
N TRP A 269 -16.65 25.16 -4.34
CA TRP A 269 -16.19 26.19 -3.43
C TRP A 269 -17.37 27.00 -2.91
N ARG A 270 -17.31 27.44 -1.67
CA ARG A 270 -18.36 28.26 -1.04
C ARG A 270 -19.75 27.65 -1.15
N LYS A 271 -19.85 26.33 -0.96
CA LYS A 271 -21.11 25.56 -0.94
C LYS A 271 -21.95 25.68 -2.23
N ASN A 272 -21.30 25.82 -3.38
CA ASN A 272 -21.98 25.87 -4.68
C ASN A 272 -22.52 24.51 -5.18
N PHE A 273 -22.25 23.42 -4.47
CA PHE A 273 -22.81 22.08 -4.67
C PHE A 273 -23.39 21.55 -3.37
N LYS A 274 -24.43 20.70 -3.47
CA LYS A 274 -25.12 20.13 -2.30
C LYS A 274 -24.51 18.80 -1.85
N SER A 275 -23.82 18.10 -2.74
CA SER A 275 -23.25 16.80 -2.49
C SER A 275 -22.03 16.51 -3.38
N ALA A 276 -21.21 15.53 -2.98
CA ALA A 276 -20.13 15.00 -3.82
C ALA A 276 -20.67 14.48 -5.17
N SER A 277 -21.86 13.86 -5.17
CA SER A 277 -22.51 13.39 -6.38
C SER A 277 -22.85 14.53 -7.35
N ASP A 278 -23.32 15.67 -6.84
CA ASP A 278 -23.63 16.83 -7.69
C ASP A 278 -22.34 17.38 -8.34
N LEU A 279 -21.24 17.41 -7.61
CA LEU A 279 -19.94 17.82 -8.14
C LEU A 279 -19.44 16.86 -9.23
N LEU A 280 -19.62 15.53 -9.04
CA LEU A 280 -19.28 14.53 -10.03
C LEU A 280 -20.11 14.70 -11.31
N HIS A 281 -21.43 14.79 -11.17
CA HIS A 281 -22.35 15.01 -12.31
C HIS A 281 -22.04 16.30 -13.08
N ALA A 282 -21.60 17.35 -12.37
CA ALA A 282 -21.17 18.58 -13.02
C ALA A 282 -19.92 18.39 -13.88
N ALA A 283 -18.94 17.62 -13.39
CA ALA A 283 -17.75 17.27 -14.16
C ALA A 283 -18.11 16.38 -15.37
N GLU A 284 -19.03 15.42 -15.20
CA GLU A 284 -19.56 14.58 -16.30
C GLU A 284 -20.24 15.42 -17.38
N ALA A 285 -21.09 16.39 -16.99
CA ALA A 285 -21.74 17.29 -17.93
C ALA A 285 -20.71 18.12 -18.73
N ALA A 286 -19.63 18.55 -18.09
CA ALA A 286 -18.53 19.23 -18.75
C ALA A 286 -17.77 18.29 -19.73
N LEU A 287 -17.53 17.03 -19.36
CA LEU A 287 -16.95 16.02 -20.23
C LEU A 287 -17.82 15.75 -21.47
N MET A 288 -19.13 15.60 -21.28
CA MET A 288 -20.05 15.41 -22.39
C MET A 288 -20.01 16.61 -23.37
N LYS A 289 -19.87 17.82 -22.87
CA LYS A 289 -19.67 19.01 -23.69
C LYS A 289 -18.36 18.93 -24.48
N ALA A 290 -17.25 18.51 -23.83
CA ALA A 290 -15.97 18.34 -24.50
C ALA A 290 -16.07 17.33 -25.66
N LYS A 291 -16.75 16.20 -25.47
CA LYS A 291 -16.98 15.20 -26.51
C LYS A 291 -17.81 15.71 -27.68
N ARG A 292 -18.83 16.53 -27.42
CA ARG A 292 -19.69 17.14 -28.48
C ARG A 292 -18.98 18.22 -29.29
N GLU A 293 -18.07 18.96 -28.67
CA GLU A 293 -17.36 20.07 -29.32
C GLU A 293 -16.08 19.65 -30.03
N GLY A 294 -15.98 18.37 -30.40
CA GLY A 294 -14.91 17.87 -31.28
C GLY A 294 -13.84 17.04 -30.55
N LYS A 295 -14.08 16.64 -29.27
CA LYS A 295 -13.15 15.83 -28.49
C LYS A 295 -11.80 16.50 -28.25
N ASN A 296 -10.85 15.80 -27.62
CA ASN A 296 -9.48 16.29 -27.36
C ASN A 296 -9.44 17.73 -26.81
N CYS A 297 -10.32 18.06 -25.91
CA CYS A 297 -10.41 19.40 -25.29
C CYS A 297 -10.80 19.30 -23.81
N VAL A 298 -10.57 20.38 -23.08
CA VAL A 298 -11.02 20.55 -21.70
C VAL A 298 -12.27 21.43 -21.70
N ARG A 299 -13.28 21.03 -20.92
CA ARG A 299 -14.44 21.86 -20.63
C ARG A 299 -14.65 21.96 -19.13
N VAL A 300 -15.05 23.15 -18.72
CA VAL A 300 -15.32 23.46 -17.31
C VAL A 300 -16.83 23.60 -17.13
N TYR A 301 -17.31 23.00 -16.07
CA TYR A 301 -18.70 23.15 -15.70
C TYR A 301 -19.05 24.63 -15.41
N THR A 302 -20.16 25.05 -15.98
CA THR A 302 -20.85 26.32 -15.62
C THR A 302 -22.31 26.00 -15.41
N PRO A 303 -23.02 26.69 -14.46
CA PRO A 303 -24.42 26.39 -14.17
C PRO A 303 -25.37 26.40 -15.38
N LEU A 304 -25.03 27.13 -16.43
CA LEU A 304 -25.79 27.20 -17.71
C LEU A 304 -25.71 25.89 -18.54
N LEU A 305 -24.74 24.97 -18.25
CA LEU A 305 -24.61 23.72 -19.00
C LEU A 305 -25.77 22.74 -18.80
N LEU A 306 -26.41 22.74 -17.64
CA LEU A 306 -27.57 21.87 -17.36
C LEU A 306 -28.83 22.25 -18.13
N GLN A 307 -28.99 23.51 -18.54
CA GLN A 307 -30.15 23.94 -19.32
C GLN A 307 -30.09 23.44 -20.77
N GLY A 308 -28.90 23.35 -21.37
CA GLY A 308 -28.71 22.82 -22.72
C GLY A 308 -28.84 21.29 -22.86
N LEU A 309 -28.68 20.52 -21.77
CA LEU A 309 -28.85 19.07 -21.77
C LEU A 309 -30.30 18.62 -21.64
N ARG A 310 -31.16 19.44 -21.01
CA ARG A 310 -32.59 19.14 -20.87
C ARG A 310 -33.40 19.44 -22.16
N SER A 311 -32.85 20.24 -23.07
CA SER A 311 -33.50 20.59 -24.35
C SER A 311 -33.19 19.63 -25.51
N ALA A 312 -32.23 18.72 -25.37
CA ALA A 312 -31.95 17.61 -26.29
C ALA A 312 -32.65 16.33 -25.82
N GLY A 313 -33.97 16.24 -25.97
CA GLY A 313 -34.74 15.04 -25.80
C GLY A 313 -34.29 13.95 -26.79
N PRO A 314 -34.58 12.67 -26.51
CA PRO A 314 -34.21 11.59 -27.42
C PRO A 314 -34.86 11.85 -28.81
N THR A 315 -34.04 11.85 -29.85
CA THR A 315 -34.55 11.81 -31.22
C THR A 315 -35.43 10.59 -31.39
N PRO A 316 -36.67 10.69 -31.87
CA PRO A 316 -37.52 9.54 -32.13
C PRO A 316 -36.83 8.68 -33.20
N ASN A 317 -36.67 7.40 -32.91
CA ASN A 317 -36.34 6.36 -33.89
C ASN A 317 -37.24 6.54 -35.10
N GLN A 318 -36.68 6.84 -36.26
CA GLN A 318 -37.34 6.56 -37.51
C GLN A 318 -37.17 5.06 -37.82
N VAL A 319 -38.29 4.44 -38.04
CA VAL A 319 -38.63 3.09 -38.46
C VAL A 319 -37.70 2.52 -39.54
#